data_28f6dfa6de4e8d7142ac3ba67bc650a0
#
_entry.id   28f6dfa6de4e8d7142ac3ba67bc650a0
#
_cell.length_a   1.000
_cell.length_b   1.000
_cell.length_c   1.000
_cell.angle_alpha   90.00
_cell.angle_beta   90.00
_cell.angle_gamma   90.00
#
_symmetry.space_group_name_H-M   'P 1'
#
loop_
_entity.id
_entity.type
_entity.pdbx_description
1 polymer ?
#
loop_
_entity_poly.entity_id
_entity_poly.type
_entity_poly.pdbx_seq_one_letter_code
_entity_poly.pdbx_strand_id
1 'polypeptide(L)'
;MAHPTSSTETAKKIWHNGRMIDWDDAKIHIMSHVVHYGSSLFEGIRCYSTAQGPAVFRLREHIQRLHDSCKIYRTELEYSVDKLIEACLEVVRVNGFKECYLRPVVFRGYGPFGVYPLNNPVEVYIASFVWGKYLGQDSIDQGVDVCVSSWARMHNNTIPPTAKSAAN
;
A
#
# COMPACT_ATOMS: atom_id res chain seq x y z
N MET A 1 28.62 2.83 3.81
CA MET A 1 27.58 3.31 4.72
C MET A 1 26.63 2.13 4.94
N ALA A 2 26.55 1.60 6.16
CA ALA A 2 25.62 0.51 6.47
C ALA A 2 24.21 1.11 6.49
N HIS A 3 23.32 0.59 5.66
CA HIS A 3 21.88 0.89 5.81
C HIS A 3 21.43 0.43 7.20
N PRO A 4 20.71 1.26 7.96
CA PRO A 4 20.12 0.78 9.19
C PRO A 4 19.18 -0.36 8.82
N THR A 5 19.51 -1.57 9.25
CA THR A 5 18.60 -2.70 9.26
C THR A 5 17.49 -2.36 10.24
N SER A 6 16.42 -1.69 9.76
CA SER A 6 15.19 -1.67 10.51
C SER A 6 14.77 -3.12 10.65
N SER A 7 14.82 -3.66 11.87
CA SER A 7 14.18 -4.94 12.17
C SER A 7 12.68 -4.74 11.94
N THR A 8 12.24 -4.98 10.72
CA THR A 8 10.82 -5.10 10.42
C THR A 8 10.37 -6.38 11.12
N GLU A 9 9.67 -6.24 12.22
CA GLU A 9 8.95 -7.36 12.78
C GLU A 9 7.97 -7.79 11.70
N THR A 10 8.23 -8.97 11.11
CA THR A 10 7.50 -9.47 9.95
C THR A 10 6.11 -9.91 10.39
N ALA A 11 5.09 -9.42 9.70
CA ALA A 11 3.74 -9.93 9.85
C ALA A 11 3.70 -11.43 9.48
N LYS A 12 2.78 -12.16 10.09
CA LYS A 12 2.57 -13.59 9.78
C LYS A 12 1.61 -13.76 8.60
N LYS A 13 0.65 -12.87 8.47
CA LYS A 13 -0.45 -12.95 7.51
C LYS A 13 -0.62 -11.68 6.70
N ILE A 14 -1.06 -11.86 5.46
CA ILE A 14 -1.48 -10.84 4.52
C ILE A 14 -2.90 -11.16 4.06
N TRP A 15 -3.76 -10.16 3.93
CA TRP A 15 -5.03 -10.35 3.27
C TRP A 15 -4.83 -10.25 1.74
N HIS A 16 -5.36 -11.25 1.02
CA HIS A 16 -5.31 -11.32 -0.44
C HIS A 16 -6.64 -11.79 -0.98
N ASN A 17 -7.27 -10.99 -1.82
CA ASN A 17 -8.49 -11.32 -2.56
C ASN A 17 -9.55 -12.06 -1.71
N GLY A 18 -9.90 -11.51 -0.55
CA GLY A 18 -10.96 -12.03 0.31
C GLY A 18 -10.51 -13.01 1.40
N ARG A 19 -9.24 -13.39 1.48
CA ARG A 19 -8.72 -14.36 2.46
C ARG A 19 -7.38 -13.96 3.04
N MET A 20 -7.07 -14.51 4.23
CA MET A 20 -5.72 -14.42 4.79
C MET A 20 -4.82 -15.49 4.19
N ILE A 21 -3.64 -15.11 3.78
CA ILE A 21 -2.55 -15.98 3.32
C ILE A 21 -1.32 -15.81 4.22
N ASP A 22 -0.39 -16.74 4.18
CA ASP A 22 0.89 -16.57 4.87
C ASP A 22 1.73 -15.48 4.19
N TRP A 23 2.57 -14.80 4.98
CA TRP A 23 3.42 -13.71 4.49
C TRP A 23 4.27 -14.15 3.29
N ASP A 24 4.88 -15.34 3.38
CA ASP A 24 5.76 -15.86 2.34
C ASP A 24 5.04 -16.38 1.08
N ASP A 25 3.71 -16.53 1.15
CA ASP A 25 2.88 -16.92 0.01
C ASP A 25 2.40 -15.72 -0.82
N ALA A 26 2.64 -14.49 -0.35
CA ALA A 26 2.32 -13.27 -1.08
C ALA A 26 3.31 -13.03 -2.25
N LYS A 27 3.22 -13.87 -3.27
CA LYS A 27 4.08 -13.87 -4.46
C LYS A 27 3.27 -13.51 -5.70
N ILE A 28 3.90 -12.79 -6.62
CA ILE A 28 3.32 -12.48 -7.91
C ILE A 28 4.17 -13.06 -9.04
N HIS A 29 3.53 -13.41 -10.14
CA HIS A 29 4.24 -13.89 -11.31
C HIS A 29 5.01 -12.74 -11.96
N ILE A 30 6.26 -12.99 -12.42
CA ILE A 30 7.10 -11.94 -13.05
C ILE A 30 6.43 -11.29 -14.28
N MET A 31 5.56 -12.01 -14.97
CA MET A 31 4.81 -11.51 -16.12
C MET A 31 3.49 -10.82 -15.73
N SER A 32 3.26 -10.55 -14.44
CA SER A 32 2.12 -9.71 -14.02
C SER A 32 2.24 -8.32 -14.65
N HIS A 33 1.13 -7.77 -15.13
CA HIS A 33 1.10 -6.49 -15.83
C HIS A 33 1.73 -5.35 -15.00
N VAL A 34 1.53 -5.36 -13.68
CA VAL A 34 2.09 -4.36 -12.78
C VAL A 34 3.62 -4.29 -12.82
N VAL A 35 4.31 -5.41 -13.03
CA VAL A 35 5.77 -5.48 -13.04
C VAL A 35 6.36 -4.74 -14.24
N HIS A 36 5.66 -4.76 -15.37
CA HIS A 36 6.14 -4.17 -16.62
C HIS A 36 5.62 -2.74 -16.87
N TYR A 37 4.43 -2.42 -16.37
CA TYR A 37 3.74 -1.18 -16.68
C TYR A 37 3.41 -0.30 -15.47
N GLY A 38 3.83 -0.69 -14.26
CA GLY A 38 3.61 0.10 -13.05
C GLY A 38 2.12 0.29 -12.68
N SER A 39 1.23 -0.59 -13.15
CA SER A 39 -0.22 -0.47 -13.00
C SER A 39 -0.70 -0.82 -11.60
N SER A 40 -0.21 -0.12 -10.59
CA SER A 40 -0.66 -0.29 -9.21
C SER A 40 -1.08 1.00 -8.54
N LEU A 41 -1.99 0.87 -7.60
CA LEU A 41 -2.57 1.91 -6.76
C LEU A 41 -2.45 1.45 -5.31
N PHE A 42 -2.11 2.34 -4.40
CA PHE A 42 -1.85 1.91 -3.03
C PHE A 42 -2.19 2.99 -2.00
N GLU A 43 -2.31 2.57 -0.76
CA GLU A 43 -2.38 3.46 0.38
C GLU A 43 -1.28 3.18 1.39
N GLY A 44 -1.05 4.15 2.25
CA GLY A 44 -0.15 4.05 3.39
C GLY A 44 -0.83 4.62 4.62
N ILE A 45 -1.13 3.77 5.60
CA ILE A 45 -1.98 4.11 6.72
C ILE A 45 -1.28 3.74 8.03
N ARG A 46 -1.25 4.66 8.97
CA ARG A 46 -0.70 4.39 10.30
C ARG A 46 -1.76 3.79 11.23
N CYS A 47 -1.36 2.75 11.93
CA CYS A 47 -2.04 2.25 13.11
C CYS A 47 -1.21 2.65 14.33
N TYR A 48 -1.84 3.34 15.28
CA TYR A 48 -1.21 3.84 16.48
C TYR A 48 -1.63 3.05 17.71
N SER A 49 -0.71 2.85 18.65
CA SER A 49 -1.04 2.32 19.97
C SER A 49 -1.76 3.39 20.79
N THR A 50 -2.91 3.06 21.32
CA THR A 50 -3.70 3.96 22.20
C THR A 50 -4.06 3.26 23.50
N ALA A 51 -4.57 4.00 24.47
CA ALA A 51 -5.05 3.45 25.74
C ALA A 51 -6.23 2.46 25.54
N GLN A 52 -6.95 2.55 24.43
CA GLN A 52 -8.08 1.69 24.09
C GLN A 52 -7.70 0.54 23.13
N GLY A 53 -6.41 0.42 22.77
CA GLY A 53 -5.90 -0.56 21.81
C GLY A 53 -5.44 0.06 20.50
N PRO A 54 -5.13 -0.76 19.49
CA PRO A 54 -4.68 -0.28 18.18
C PRO A 54 -5.76 0.55 17.49
N ALA A 55 -5.40 1.73 16.99
CA ALA A 55 -6.30 2.62 16.27
C ALA A 55 -5.71 3.01 14.91
N VAL A 56 -6.43 2.70 13.83
CA VAL A 56 -6.02 3.04 12.46
C VAL A 56 -6.50 4.44 12.12
N PHE A 57 -5.56 5.34 11.84
CA PHE A 57 -5.86 6.74 11.61
C PHE A 57 -6.58 6.97 10.27
N ARG A 58 -7.77 7.58 10.31
CA ARG A 58 -8.57 7.97 9.13
C ARG A 58 -8.73 6.84 8.10
N LEU A 59 -8.97 5.62 8.57
CA LEU A 59 -9.01 4.43 7.72
C LEU A 59 -10.03 4.58 6.58
N ARG A 60 -11.24 5.08 6.86
CA ARG A 60 -12.30 5.23 5.86
C ARG A 60 -11.89 6.15 4.72
N GLU A 61 -11.28 7.30 5.03
CA GLU A 61 -10.86 8.26 4.02
C GLU A 61 -9.72 7.73 3.16
N HIS A 62 -8.80 6.96 3.74
CA HIS A 62 -7.75 6.29 2.98
C HIS A 62 -8.32 5.23 2.03
N ILE A 63 -9.24 4.40 2.49
CA ILE A 63 -9.85 3.37 1.63
C ILE A 63 -10.75 4.00 0.57
N GLN A 64 -11.46 5.09 0.88
CA GLN A 64 -12.20 5.85 -0.11
C GLN A 64 -11.25 6.41 -1.19
N ARG A 65 -10.11 7.00 -0.81
CA ARG A 65 -9.13 7.49 -1.78
C ARG A 65 -8.51 6.37 -2.62
N LEU A 66 -8.33 5.16 -2.07
CA LEU A 66 -7.93 4.00 -2.86
C LEU A 66 -8.96 3.67 -3.95
N HIS A 67 -10.26 3.67 -3.61
CA HIS A 67 -11.34 3.49 -4.56
C HIS A 67 -11.35 4.59 -5.64
N ASP A 68 -11.18 5.85 -5.24
CA ASP A 68 -11.16 6.98 -6.16
C ASP A 68 -9.94 6.88 -7.10
N SER A 69 -8.77 6.47 -6.59
CA SER A 69 -7.59 6.20 -7.40
C SER A 69 -7.84 5.06 -8.40
N CYS A 70 -8.48 3.98 -7.97
CA CYS A 70 -8.85 2.85 -8.83
C CYS A 70 -9.81 3.29 -9.94
N LYS A 71 -10.79 4.12 -9.61
CA LYS A 71 -11.74 4.68 -10.58
C LYS A 71 -11.05 5.52 -11.66
N ILE A 72 -10.11 6.38 -11.27
CA ILE A 72 -9.30 7.21 -12.20
C ILE A 72 -8.55 6.32 -13.19
N TYR A 73 -7.98 5.21 -12.74
CA TYR A 73 -7.21 4.27 -13.55
C TYR A 73 -8.06 3.14 -14.17
N ARG A 74 -9.41 3.25 -14.13
CA ARG A 74 -10.33 2.24 -14.67
C ARG A 74 -10.04 0.83 -14.14
N THR A 75 -9.66 0.75 -12.89
CA THR A 75 -9.44 -0.52 -12.17
C THR A 75 -10.66 -0.81 -11.31
N GLU A 76 -11.48 -1.75 -11.74
CA GLU A 76 -12.70 -2.11 -11.02
C GLU A 76 -12.35 -2.92 -9.78
N LEU A 77 -12.77 -2.43 -8.61
CA LEU A 77 -12.63 -3.14 -7.34
C LEU A 77 -13.91 -3.90 -7.03
N GLU A 78 -13.79 -5.21 -6.82
CA GLU A 78 -14.93 -6.06 -6.41
C GLU A 78 -15.33 -5.85 -4.95
N TYR A 79 -14.45 -5.29 -4.13
CA TYR A 79 -14.66 -5.09 -2.69
C TYR A 79 -15.14 -3.68 -2.40
N SER A 80 -16.22 -3.58 -1.60
CA SER A 80 -16.71 -2.28 -1.12
C SER A 80 -15.71 -1.61 -0.16
N VAL A 81 -15.87 -0.31 0.05
CA VAL A 81 -15.10 0.45 1.05
C VAL A 81 -15.20 -0.22 2.43
N ASP A 82 -16.39 -0.59 2.86
CA ASP A 82 -16.60 -1.22 4.17
C ASP A 82 -15.89 -2.58 4.27
N LYS A 83 -15.92 -3.37 3.19
CA LYS A 83 -15.22 -4.67 3.16
C LYS A 83 -13.71 -4.52 3.26
N LEU A 84 -13.12 -3.54 2.60
CA LEU A 84 -11.69 -3.27 2.72
C LEU A 84 -11.30 -2.68 4.07
N ILE A 85 -12.18 -1.90 4.71
CA ILE A 85 -12.00 -1.45 6.10
C ILE A 85 -11.95 -2.65 7.05
N GLU A 86 -12.91 -3.57 6.96
CA GLU A 86 -12.93 -4.81 7.74
C GLU A 86 -11.63 -5.60 7.54
N ALA A 87 -11.20 -5.79 6.29
CA ALA A 87 -9.97 -6.50 5.96
C ALA A 87 -8.72 -5.83 6.56
N CYS A 88 -8.63 -4.51 6.53
CA CYS A 88 -7.54 -3.76 7.18
C CYS A 88 -7.49 -4.01 8.69
N LEU A 89 -8.64 -3.93 9.36
CA LEU A 89 -8.74 -4.17 10.81
C LEU A 89 -8.42 -5.63 11.16
N GLU A 90 -8.84 -6.57 10.32
CA GLU A 90 -8.55 -7.99 10.49
C GLU A 90 -7.05 -8.27 10.37
N VAL A 91 -6.36 -7.68 9.37
CA VAL A 91 -4.92 -7.80 9.20
C VAL A 91 -4.15 -7.33 10.44
N VAL A 92 -4.54 -6.20 11.03
CA VAL A 92 -3.92 -5.71 12.29
C VAL A 92 -4.15 -6.71 13.42
N ARG A 93 -5.38 -7.20 13.57
CA ARG A 93 -5.77 -8.12 14.65
C ARG A 93 -5.05 -9.46 14.57
N VAL A 94 -5.03 -10.08 13.38
CA VAL A 94 -4.42 -11.41 13.16
C VAL A 94 -2.90 -11.37 13.37
N ASN A 95 -2.24 -10.26 13.00
CA ASN A 95 -0.81 -10.10 13.21
C ASN A 95 -0.45 -9.66 14.65
N GLY A 96 -1.42 -9.24 15.47
CA GLY A 96 -1.23 -8.89 16.87
C GLY A 96 -0.47 -7.58 17.11
N PHE A 97 -0.37 -6.71 16.11
CA PHE A 97 0.35 -5.46 16.23
C PHE A 97 -0.41 -4.43 17.10
N LYS A 98 0.30 -3.80 18.01
CA LYS A 98 -0.17 -2.63 18.76
C LYS A 98 0.00 -1.34 17.96
N GLU A 99 1.07 -1.27 17.19
CA GLU A 99 1.41 -0.18 16.29
C GLU A 99 1.99 -0.76 15.01
N CYS A 100 1.52 -0.31 13.85
CA CYS A 100 2.02 -0.81 12.57
C CYS A 100 1.71 0.19 11.42
N TYR A 101 2.26 -0.14 10.28
CA TYR A 101 1.92 0.49 9.01
C TYR A 101 1.09 -0.47 8.17
N LEU A 102 -0.01 0.00 7.63
CA LEU A 102 -0.86 -0.75 6.69
C LEU A 102 -0.57 -0.32 5.26
N ARG A 103 -0.44 -1.30 4.39
CA ARG A 103 -0.21 -1.12 2.96
C ARG A 103 -1.27 -1.86 2.15
N PRO A 104 -2.45 -1.28 1.94
CA PRO A 104 -3.36 -1.73 0.89
C PRO A 104 -2.75 -1.43 -0.47
N VAL A 105 -2.79 -2.40 -1.37
CA VAL A 105 -2.32 -2.26 -2.76
C VAL A 105 -3.26 -2.99 -3.71
N VAL A 106 -3.55 -2.35 -4.83
CA VAL A 106 -4.39 -2.88 -5.93
C VAL A 106 -3.58 -2.80 -7.20
N PHE A 107 -3.54 -3.87 -7.96
CA PHE A 107 -2.79 -3.87 -9.22
C PHE A 107 -3.37 -4.84 -10.25
N ARG A 108 -2.93 -4.67 -11.50
CA ARG A 108 -3.23 -5.61 -12.59
C ARG A 108 -2.25 -6.78 -12.53
N GLY A 109 -2.80 -7.98 -12.29
CA GLY A 109 -2.07 -9.22 -12.10
C GLY A 109 -1.61 -9.88 -13.39
N TYR A 110 -1.34 -11.19 -13.28
CA TYR A 110 -0.94 -12.03 -14.40
C TYR A 110 -2.14 -12.39 -15.28
N GLY A 111 -2.00 -12.15 -16.57
CA GLY A 111 -3.03 -12.39 -17.57
C GLY A 111 -2.46 -12.16 -18.99
N PRO A 112 -3.29 -11.77 -19.96
CA PRO A 112 -2.80 -11.45 -21.29
C PRO A 112 -1.70 -10.40 -21.26
N PHE A 113 -0.59 -10.68 -21.95
CA PHE A 113 0.54 -9.76 -22.02
C PHE A 113 0.31 -8.69 -23.09
N GLY A 114 0.56 -7.44 -22.75
CA GLY A 114 0.43 -6.29 -23.65
C GLY A 114 0.07 -5.02 -22.90
N VAL A 115 0.01 -3.91 -23.61
CA VAL A 115 -0.29 -2.58 -23.03
C VAL A 115 -1.76 -2.38 -22.62
N TYR A 116 -2.67 -3.24 -23.11
CA TYR A 116 -4.09 -3.17 -22.79
C TYR A 116 -4.39 -3.93 -21.49
N PRO A 117 -4.66 -3.25 -20.35
CA PRO A 117 -4.69 -3.89 -19.04
C PRO A 117 -6.05 -4.44 -18.64
N LEU A 118 -7.13 -4.11 -19.35
CA LEU A 118 -8.49 -4.34 -18.85
C LEU A 118 -8.88 -5.82 -18.75
N ASN A 119 -8.19 -6.70 -19.49
CA ASN A 119 -8.39 -8.14 -19.43
C ASN A 119 -7.54 -8.84 -18.36
N ASN A 120 -6.64 -8.09 -17.67
CA ASN A 120 -5.85 -8.65 -16.59
C ASN A 120 -6.66 -8.67 -15.28
N PRO A 121 -6.52 -9.71 -14.45
CA PRO A 121 -7.20 -9.76 -13.17
C PRO A 121 -6.74 -8.61 -12.27
N VAL A 122 -7.65 -8.13 -11.44
CA VAL A 122 -7.36 -7.15 -10.39
C VAL A 122 -7.01 -7.90 -9.12
N GLU A 123 -5.81 -7.66 -8.62
CA GLU A 123 -5.30 -8.26 -7.38
C GLU A 123 -5.33 -7.20 -6.27
N VAL A 124 -5.80 -7.61 -5.11
CA VAL A 124 -5.88 -6.75 -3.92
C VAL A 124 -5.14 -7.41 -2.77
N TYR A 125 -4.10 -6.75 -2.27
CA TYR A 125 -3.35 -7.17 -1.09
C TYR A 125 -3.45 -6.10 0.00
N ILE A 126 -3.50 -6.54 1.25
CA ILE A 126 -3.38 -5.66 2.42
C ILE A 126 -2.32 -6.28 3.33
N ALA A 127 -1.16 -5.65 3.39
CA ALA A 127 -0.08 -6.01 4.29
C ALA A 127 -0.03 -5.10 5.51
N SER A 128 0.46 -5.61 6.63
CA SER A 128 0.86 -4.80 7.78
C SER A 128 2.27 -5.16 8.23
N PHE A 129 3.01 -4.20 8.72
CA PHE A 129 4.37 -4.40 9.23
C PHE A 129 4.74 -3.29 10.21
N VAL A 130 5.64 -3.60 11.13
CA VAL A 130 6.19 -2.59 12.02
C VAL A 130 7.15 -1.73 11.20
N TRP A 131 6.83 -0.46 11.09
CA TRP A 131 7.69 0.52 10.43
C TRP A 131 8.01 1.62 11.42
N GLY A 132 9.23 1.65 11.86
CA GLY A 132 9.75 2.67 12.76
C GLY A 132 9.65 4.09 12.18
N LYS A 133 10.35 5.02 12.76
CA LYS A 133 10.40 6.40 12.26
C LYS A 133 11.07 6.40 10.88
N TYR A 134 10.35 6.87 9.87
CA TYR A 134 10.73 6.81 8.44
C TYR A 134 12.13 7.36 8.14
N LEU A 135 12.51 8.44 8.82
CA LEU A 135 13.80 9.11 8.65
C LEU A 135 14.81 8.79 9.76
N GLY A 136 14.53 7.81 10.62
CA GLY A 136 15.35 7.47 11.80
C GLY A 136 14.92 8.20 13.08
N GLN A 137 15.43 7.73 14.22
CA GLN A 137 15.09 8.30 15.52
C GLN A 137 15.57 9.74 15.64
N ASP A 138 16.79 10.01 15.20
CA ASP A 138 17.46 11.32 15.38
C ASP A 138 16.84 12.43 14.52
N SER A 139 16.11 12.08 13.44
CA SER A 139 15.48 13.05 12.56
C SER A 139 14.38 13.89 13.19
N ILE A 140 13.84 13.46 14.34
CA ILE A 140 12.83 14.24 15.07
C ILE A 140 13.48 15.39 15.84
N ASP A 141 14.64 15.15 16.41
CA ASP A 141 15.32 16.12 17.25
C ASP A 141 16.30 17.01 16.46
N GLN A 142 16.92 16.44 15.43
CA GLN A 142 17.95 17.10 14.63
C GLN A 142 17.48 17.61 13.27
N GLY A 143 16.30 17.15 12.82
CA GLY A 143 15.81 17.40 11.46
C GLY A 143 16.52 16.51 10.43
N VAL A 144 16.37 16.87 9.17
CA VAL A 144 17.02 16.19 8.03
C VAL A 144 17.51 17.21 7.02
N ASP A 145 18.61 16.89 6.35
CA ASP A 145 19.11 17.67 5.23
C ASP A 145 18.17 17.53 4.03
N VAL A 146 17.86 18.64 3.38
CA VAL A 146 17.02 18.67 2.17
C VAL A 146 17.72 19.45 1.06
N CYS A 147 17.45 19.06 -0.17
CA CYS A 147 17.87 19.83 -1.34
C CYS A 147 16.71 19.95 -2.35
N VAL A 148 16.74 21.00 -3.13
CA VAL A 148 15.80 21.17 -4.25
C VAL A 148 16.32 20.38 -5.44
N SER A 149 15.49 19.43 -5.92
CA SER A 149 15.81 18.64 -7.11
C SER A 149 15.76 19.49 -8.37
N SER A 150 16.67 19.24 -9.32
CA SER A 150 16.59 19.77 -10.69
C SER A 150 15.49 19.09 -11.54
N TRP A 151 15.02 17.91 -11.12
CA TRP A 151 13.91 17.20 -11.77
C TRP A 151 12.57 17.72 -11.24
N ALA A 152 11.69 18.10 -12.16
CA ALA A 152 10.31 18.46 -11.83
C ALA A 152 9.41 17.21 -11.82
N ARG A 153 8.39 17.22 -10.98
CA ARG A 153 7.31 16.22 -11.08
C ARG A 153 6.56 16.37 -12.40
N MET A 154 6.00 15.26 -12.87
CA MET A 154 5.17 15.25 -14.08
C MET A 154 3.99 16.21 -13.93
N HIS A 155 3.68 16.90 -15.03
CA HIS A 155 2.55 17.82 -15.08
C HIS A 155 1.22 17.07 -14.88
N ASN A 156 0.22 17.75 -14.33
CA ASN A 156 -1.10 17.17 -14.02
C ASN A 156 -1.81 16.52 -15.22
N ASN A 157 -1.50 17.01 -16.43
CA ASN A 157 -2.03 16.44 -17.68
C ASN A 157 -1.29 15.19 -18.15
N THR A 158 -0.21 14.80 -17.49
CA THR A 158 0.56 13.59 -17.81
C THR A 158 0.10 12.41 -16.95
N ILE A 159 0.09 12.60 -15.63
CA ILE A 159 -0.39 11.62 -14.67
C ILE A 159 -1.29 12.33 -13.63
N PRO A 160 -2.51 11.82 -13.37
CA PRO A 160 -3.42 12.41 -12.41
C PRO A 160 -2.82 12.45 -10.98
N PRO A 161 -2.50 13.61 -10.40
CA PRO A 161 -1.85 13.70 -9.09
C PRO A 161 -2.78 13.35 -7.93
N THR A 162 -4.09 13.30 -8.17
CA THR A 162 -5.11 12.92 -7.19
C THR A 162 -5.17 11.42 -6.96
N ALA A 163 -4.65 10.61 -7.89
CA ALA A 163 -4.54 9.17 -7.72
C ALA A 163 -3.20 8.80 -7.09
N LYS A 164 -3.23 7.96 -6.06
CA LYS A 164 -2.00 7.43 -5.45
C LYS A 164 -1.52 6.20 -6.21
N SER A 165 -0.84 6.45 -7.32
CA SER A 165 -0.27 5.44 -8.23
C SER A 165 1.21 5.20 -7.92
N ALA A 166 1.69 3.98 -8.17
CA ALA A 166 3.11 3.66 -8.08
C ALA A 166 3.92 4.20 -9.27
N ALA A 167 3.26 4.68 -10.30
CA ALA A 167 3.90 5.32 -11.46
C ALA A 167 4.19 6.83 -11.27
N ASN A 168 3.80 7.41 -10.11
CA ASN A 168 3.97 8.84 -9.82
C ASN A 168 5.33 9.14 -9.16
#